data_433d4adbba403592fa80ef77285f50ca
#
_entry.id   433d4adbba403592fa80ef77285f50ca
#
_cell.length_a   1.000
_cell.length_b   1.000
_cell.length_c   1.000
_cell.angle_alpha   90.00
_cell.angle_beta   90.00
_cell.angle_gamma   90.00
#
_symmetry.space_group_name_H-M   'P 1'
#
loop_
_entity.id
_entity.type
_entity.pdbx_description
1 polymer ?
#
loop_
_entity_poly.entity_id
_entity_poly.type
_entity_poly.pdbx_seq_one_letter_code
_entity_poly.pdbx_strand_id
1 'polypeptide(L)'
;MNIKMLSAFLIGIILLSAVTACAAPGSQVATPTFLALPTSTLFIGTPPTAAQIPGTPVAYPNPATICGAPQVTAMIDSFKKAILTSDGPLLSTLVSPARGMDVAFYRDGTVITYKPEHAKFLFETTFEVDWGAEPGSGAMKRGSFHDVVVPELVRIFNQPYTLHCNELKHGGATYELEWPYQSEFYSIHFPGTPANGNLDWQTWVMGIEYVSGRPYVYALIQFFWEP
;
A
#
# COMPACT_ATOMS: atom_id res chain seq x y z
N MET A 1 62.29 16.90 2.84
CA MET A 1 62.94 16.13 1.77
C MET A 1 61.79 15.67 0.87
N ASN A 2 61.47 16.51 -0.13
CA ASN A 2 61.75 16.34 -1.55
C ASN A 2 61.20 15.01 -2.07
N ILE A 3 60.32 14.99 -3.09
CA ILE A 3 60.45 15.40 -4.49
C ILE A 3 59.09 15.12 -5.13
N LYS A 4 58.40 16.04 -5.70
CA LYS A 4 58.35 16.43 -7.14
C LYS A 4 57.74 15.34 -8.05
N MET A 5 56.61 15.74 -8.63
CA MET A 5 56.41 16.01 -10.06
C MET A 5 56.30 14.80 -10.98
N LEU A 6 55.27 14.70 -11.77
CA LEU A 6 55.15 15.07 -13.19
C LEU A 6 53.82 14.55 -13.70
N SER A 7 52.90 15.39 -14.15
CA SER A 7 52.65 15.85 -15.54
C SER A 7 52.09 14.80 -16.47
N ALA A 8 50.84 15.01 -16.79
CA ALA A 8 50.24 15.35 -18.10
C ALA A 8 50.48 14.40 -19.28
N PHE A 9 49.40 14.06 -19.95
CA PHE A 9 49.14 14.15 -21.39
C PHE A 9 47.72 13.63 -21.65
N LEU A 10 46.79 14.48 -21.90
CA LEU A 10 46.15 14.84 -23.16
C LEU A 10 46.24 13.75 -24.23
N ILE A 11 45.12 13.22 -24.67
CA ILE A 11 44.77 13.10 -26.09
C ILE A 11 43.25 12.98 -26.16
N GLY A 12 42.64 14.00 -26.78
CA GLY A 12 41.22 13.98 -27.15
C GLY A 12 41.02 13.12 -28.40
N ILE A 13 39.97 12.34 -28.39
CA ILE A 13 39.41 11.79 -29.63
C ILE A 13 37.97 12.26 -29.69
N ILE A 14 37.74 13.26 -30.53
CA ILE A 14 36.43 13.67 -30.99
C ILE A 14 35.99 12.63 -32.01
N LEU A 15 35.06 11.78 -31.64
CA LEU A 15 34.33 10.92 -32.58
C LEU A 15 33.04 11.62 -32.97
N LEU A 16 33.06 12.22 -34.16
CA LEU A 16 31.89 12.74 -34.86
C LEU A 16 31.05 11.55 -35.32
N SER A 17 29.94 11.25 -34.62
CA SER A 17 28.98 10.25 -35.07
C SER A 17 27.95 10.93 -35.96
N ALA A 18 27.99 10.62 -37.26
CA ALA A 18 27.01 11.03 -38.24
C ALA A 18 25.64 10.38 -37.91
N VAL A 19 24.62 11.19 -37.69
CA VAL A 19 23.23 10.76 -37.54
C VAL A 19 22.67 10.51 -38.95
N THR A 20 22.53 9.26 -39.29
CA THR A 20 21.79 8.85 -40.53
C THR A 20 20.33 8.77 -40.18
N ALA A 21 19.56 9.75 -40.62
CA ALA A 21 18.10 9.73 -40.54
C ALA A 21 17.54 8.71 -41.54
N CYS A 22 17.04 7.56 -41.06
CA CYS A 22 16.18 6.67 -41.84
C CYS A 22 14.76 7.23 -41.80
N ALA A 23 14.28 7.74 -42.95
CA ALA A 23 12.86 8.03 -43.17
C ALA A 23 12.08 6.72 -43.24
N ALA A 24 11.14 6.52 -42.32
CA ALA A 24 10.19 5.40 -42.40
C ALA A 24 9.07 5.75 -43.39
N PRO A 25 8.63 4.80 -44.21
CA PRO A 25 7.50 4.99 -45.13
C PRO A 25 6.19 5.12 -44.33
N GLY A 26 5.35 6.07 -44.72
CA GLY A 26 4.10 6.40 -44.07
C GLY A 26 3.14 5.19 -44.02
N SER A 27 2.73 4.86 -42.79
CA SER A 27 1.63 3.94 -42.55
C SER A 27 0.32 4.65 -42.88
N GLN A 28 -0.37 4.13 -43.89
CA GLN A 28 -1.73 4.55 -44.21
C GLN A 28 -2.66 4.12 -43.08
N VAL A 29 -3.32 5.10 -42.50
CA VAL A 29 -4.39 4.87 -41.50
C VAL A 29 -5.59 4.27 -42.26
N ALA A 30 -5.88 3.02 -41.96
CA ALA A 30 -7.09 2.36 -42.45
C ALA A 30 -8.31 2.96 -41.71
N THR A 31 -9.23 3.54 -42.46
CA THR A 31 -10.51 4.04 -41.94
C THR A 31 -11.33 2.84 -41.45
N PRO A 32 -11.83 2.82 -40.19
CA PRO A 32 -12.70 1.73 -39.77
C PRO A 32 -14.05 1.82 -40.44
N THR A 33 -14.38 0.79 -41.24
CA THR A 33 -15.73 0.59 -41.79
C THR A 33 -16.63 0.10 -40.68
N PHE A 34 -17.56 0.93 -40.23
CA PHE A 34 -18.60 0.54 -39.27
C PHE A 34 -19.55 -0.46 -39.95
N LEU A 35 -19.49 -1.71 -39.51
CA LEU A 35 -20.53 -2.70 -39.82
C LEU A 35 -21.77 -2.33 -39.01
N ALA A 36 -22.89 -2.08 -39.69
CA ALA A 36 -24.18 -1.83 -39.07
C ALA A 36 -24.60 -3.04 -38.22
N LEU A 37 -24.85 -2.80 -36.93
CA LEU A 37 -25.39 -3.79 -36.01
C LEU A 37 -26.82 -4.16 -36.45
N PRO A 38 -27.21 -5.44 -36.45
CA PRO A 38 -28.59 -5.83 -36.73
C PRO A 38 -29.51 -5.32 -35.61
N THR A 39 -30.58 -4.66 -36.01
CA THR A 39 -31.64 -4.17 -35.12
C THR A 39 -32.28 -5.36 -34.41
N SER A 40 -32.03 -5.54 -33.11
CA SER A 40 -32.72 -6.55 -32.31
C SER A 40 -34.15 -6.14 -32.08
N THR A 41 -35.08 -6.90 -32.58
CA THR A 41 -36.52 -6.76 -32.33
C THR A 41 -36.77 -7.07 -30.85
N LEU A 42 -37.26 -6.07 -30.11
CA LEU A 42 -37.67 -6.22 -28.70
C LEU A 42 -38.89 -7.14 -28.66
N PHE A 43 -38.71 -8.38 -28.21
CA PHE A 43 -39.81 -9.21 -27.72
C PHE A 43 -40.24 -8.69 -26.35
N ILE A 44 -41.39 -8.04 -26.28
CA ILE A 44 -42.05 -7.71 -25.02
C ILE A 44 -42.68 -9.01 -24.49
N GLY A 45 -41.87 -9.80 -23.81
CA GLY A 45 -42.36 -10.89 -22.98
C GLY A 45 -42.74 -10.35 -21.61
N THR A 46 -43.93 -10.63 -21.14
CA THR A 46 -44.36 -10.35 -19.76
C THR A 46 -43.34 -10.93 -18.78
N PRO A 47 -42.84 -10.13 -17.81
CA PRO A 47 -41.87 -10.65 -16.85
C PRO A 47 -42.53 -11.76 -16.00
N PRO A 48 -41.86 -12.87 -15.74
CA PRO A 48 -42.33 -13.87 -14.80
C PRO A 48 -42.39 -13.20 -13.42
N THR A 49 -43.53 -13.34 -12.77
CA THR A 49 -43.71 -12.95 -11.35
C THR A 49 -42.65 -13.68 -10.52
N ALA A 50 -41.66 -12.93 -10.06
CA ALA A 50 -40.64 -13.47 -9.17
C ALA A 50 -41.33 -13.89 -7.85
N ALA A 51 -41.32 -15.19 -7.58
CA ALA A 51 -41.68 -15.72 -6.26
C ALA A 51 -40.68 -15.10 -5.25
N GLN A 52 -41.17 -14.24 -4.37
CA GLN A 52 -40.38 -13.71 -3.25
C GLN A 52 -40.12 -14.89 -2.30
N ILE A 53 -38.88 -15.37 -2.31
CA ILE A 53 -38.36 -16.19 -1.22
C ILE A 53 -38.23 -15.26 -0.01
N PRO A 54 -38.81 -15.59 1.15
CA PRO A 54 -38.61 -14.82 2.36
C PRO A 54 -37.18 -15.04 2.82
N GLY A 55 -36.24 -14.27 2.24
CA GLY A 55 -34.89 -14.15 2.74
C GLY A 55 -34.94 -13.23 3.95
N THR A 56 -34.61 -13.73 5.13
CA THR A 56 -34.29 -12.89 6.28
C THR A 56 -33.30 -11.82 5.80
N PRO A 57 -33.58 -10.51 5.98
CA PRO A 57 -32.62 -9.48 5.58
C PRO A 57 -31.34 -9.72 6.37
N VAL A 58 -30.27 -10.10 5.68
CA VAL A 58 -28.92 -10.10 6.26
C VAL A 58 -28.65 -8.62 6.53
N ALA A 59 -28.73 -8.24 7.80
CA ALA A 59 -28.37 -6.90 8.24
C ALA A 59 -26.86 -6.73 7.92
N TYR A 60 -26.56 -5.99 6.87
CA TYR A 60 -25.20 -5.53 6.65
C TYR A 60 -24.86 -4.61 7.83
N PRO A 61 -23.76 -4.86 8.56
CA PRO A 61 -23.37 -3.97 9.63
C PRO A 61 -23.27 -2.55 9.08
N ASN A 62 -23.95 -1.64 9.74
CA ASN A 62 -23.87 -0.22 9.46
C ASN A 62 -22.38 0.17 9.53
N PRO A 63 -21.78 0.87 8.53
CA PRO A 63 -20.40 1.33 8.58
C PRO A 63 -20.04 2.15 9.83
N ALA A 64 -21.02 2.66 10.58
CA ALA A 64 -20.81 3.31 11.88
C ALA A 64 -20.33 2.38 13.02
N THR A 65 -20.05 1.11 12.77
CA THR A 65 -19.72 0.13 13.83
C THR A 65 -18.48 -0.73 13.55
N ILE A 66 -17.49 -0.17 12.86
CA ILE A 66 -16.20 -0.87 12.70
C ILE A 66 -15.50 -1.04 14.06
N CYS A 67 -15.68 -0.06 14.95
CA CYS A 67 -15.10 -0.06 16.29
C CYS A 67 -15.76 -1.14 17.15
N GLY A 68 -14.95 -2.10 17.61
CA GLY A 68 -15.42 -3.21 18.45
C GLY A 68 -16.15 -4.34 17.69
N ALA A 69 -16.22 -4.28 16.36
CA ALA A 69 -16.77 -5.37 15.56
C ALA A 69 -15.88 -6.62 15.66
N PRO A 70 -16.40 -7.79 16.12
CA PRO A 70 -15.57 -8.98 16.33
C PRO A 70 -14.82 -9.45 15.08
N GLN A 71 -15.43 -9.30 13.90
CA GLN A 71 -14.79 -9.66 12.63
C GLN A 71 -13.60 -8.77 12.29
N VAL A 72 -13.60 -7.50 12.71
CA VAL A 72 -12.48 -6.59 12.51
C VAL A 72 -11.32 -6.96 13.46
N THR A 73 -11.63 -7.23 14.72
CA THR A 73 -10.63 -7.73 15.67
C THR A 73 -9.99 -9.03 15.18
N ALA A 74 -10.79 -9.98 14.72
CA ALA A 74 -10.29 -11.25 14.17
C ALA A 74 -9.44 -11.05 12.90
N MET A 75 -9.77 -10.05 12.07
CA MET A 75 -8.96 -9.68 10.91
C MET A 75 -7.61 -9.10 11.33
N ILE A 76 -7.58 -8.18 12.32
CA ILE A 76 -6.33 -7.60 12.85
C ILE A 76 -5.45 -8.71 13.46
N ASP A 77 -6.03 -9.63 14.22
CA ASP A 77 -5.29 -10.78 14.78
C ASP A 77 -4.74 -11.69 13.68
N SER A 78 -5.52 -11.91 12.62
CA SER A 78 -5.07 -12.69 11.44
C SER A 78 -3.94 -11.97 10.70
N PHE A 79 -4.01 -10.64 10.57
CA PHE A 79 -2.95 -9.84 9.99
C PHE A 79 -1.66 -9.94 10.82
N LYS A 80 -1.75 -9.74 12.15
CA LYS A 80 -0.62 -9.96 13.06
C LYS A 80 -0.02 -11.35 12.88
N LYS A 81 -0.86 -12.39 12.84
CA LYS A 81 -0.38 -13.76 12.62
C LYS A 81 0.37 -13.88 11.30
N ALA A 82 -0.20 -13.38 10.19
CA ALA A 82 0.44 -13.42 8.87
C ALA A 82 1.83 -12.77 8.89
N ILE A 83 1.97 -11.61 9.54
CA ILE A 83 3.26 -10.91 9.68
C ILE A 83 4.25 -11.73 10.50
N LEU A 84 3.85 -12.20 11.69
CA LEU A 84 4.77 -12.90 12.61
C LEU A 84 5.18 -14.29 12.11
N THR A 85 4.38 -14.92 11.25
CA THR A 85 4.68 -16.27 10.69
C THR A 85 5.08 -16.22 9.22
N SER A 86 5.18 -15.04 8.61
CA SER A 86 5.47 -14.85 7.18
C SER A 86 4.49 -15.62 6.28
N ASP A 87 3.20 -15.64 6.67
CA ASP A 87 2.14 -16.37 5.96
C ASP A 87 1.56 -15.48 4.84
N GLY A 88 2.18 -15.53 3.66
CA GLY A 88 1.75 -14.77 2.49
C GLY A 88 0.35 -15.17 1.98
N PRO A 89 0.00 -16.46 1.87
CA PRO A 89 -1.36 -16.88 1.58
C PRO A 89 -2.40 -16.28 2.52
N LEU A 90 -2.17 -16.28 3.84
CA LEU A 90 -3.07 -15.66 4.80
C LEU A 90 -3.16 -14.16 4.57
N LEU A 91 -2.02 -13.44 4.44
CA LEU A 91 -1.99 -12.01 4.16
C LEU A 91 -2.82 -11.66 2.92
N SER A 92 -2.66 -12.42 1.84
CA SER A 92 -3.42 -12.25 0.60
C SER A 92 -4.93 -12.26 0.79
N THR A 93 -5.44 -13.07 1.73
CA THR A 93 -6.89 -13.15 2.02
C THR A 93 -7.43 -11.95 2.81
N LEU A 94 -6.54 -11.15 3.40
CA LEU A 94 -6.89 -9.99 4.22
C LEU A 94 -6.82 -8.68 3.44
N VAL A 95 -6.11 -8.66 2.31
CA VAL A 95 -5.98 -7.49 1.44
C VAL A 95 -7.27 -7.25 0.67
N SER A 96 -7.67 -5.99 0.54
CA SER A 96 -8.89 -5.61 -0.19
C SER A 96 -8.90 -6.16 -1.62
N PRO A 97 -9.91 -6.94 -2.00
CA PRO A 97 -10.06 -7.40 -3.39
C PRO A 97 -10.50 -6.29 -4.33
N ALA A 98 -11.05 -5.19 -3.81
CA ALA A 98 -11.55 -4.08 -4.62
C ALA A 98 -10.40 -3.19 -5.10
N ARG A 99 -9.53 -2.76 -4.18
CA ARG A 99 -8.47 -1.80 -4.50
C ARG A 99 -7.06 -2.23 -4.14
N GLY A 100 -6.87 -3.31 -3.38
CA GLY A 100 -5.58 -3.71 -2.86
C GLY A 100 -5.28 -3.08 -1.51
N MET A 101 -4.02 -3.08 -1.11
CA MET A 101 -3.51 -2.48 0.11
C MET A 101 -2.44 -1.44 -0.26
N ASP A 102 -2.73 -0.18 0.00
CA ASP A 102 -1.79 0.93 -0.10
C ASP A 102 -0.83 0.89 1.09
N VAL A 103 0.46 0.90 0.84
CA VAL A 103 1.48 0.88 1.89
C VAL A 103 2.35 2.11 1.75
N ALA A 104 2.47 2.89 2.83
CA ALA A 104 3.41 3.99 2.95
C ALA A 104 4.33 3.74 4.16
N PHE A 105 5.64 3.66 3.91
CA PHE A 105 6.63 3.47 4.97
C PHE A 105 6.90 4.76 5.75
N TYR A 106 6.86 5.89 5.07
CA TYR A 106 6.86 7.23 5.66
C TYR A 106 5.50 7.90 5.38
N ARG A 107 4.98 8.70 6.30
CA ARG A 107 3.69 9.40 6.14
C ARG A 107 3.59 10.21 4.84
N ASP A 108 4.67 10.88 4.46
CA ASP A 108 4.78 11.69 3.22
C ASP A 108 5.59 10.96 2.14
N GLY A 109 5.79 9.65 2.30
CA GLY A 109 6.57 8.82 1.37
C GLY A 109 5.76 8.35 0.17
N THR A 110 6.41 7.49 -0.62
CA THR A 110 5.77 6.85 -1.77
C THR A 110 4.74 5.82 -1.29
N VAL A 111 3.54 5.87 -1.86
CA VAL A 111 2.51 4.86 -1.63
C VAL A 111 2.65 3.76 -2.68
N ILE A 112 2.79 2.53 -2.22
CA ILE A 112 2.88 1.33 -3.07
C ILE A 112 1.63 0.48 -2.85
N THR A 113 0.87 0.21 -3.91
CA THR A 113 -0.35 -0.60 -3.83
C THR A 113 -0.07 -2.07 -4.15
N TYR A 114 -0.38 -2.95 -3.21
CA TYR A 114 -0.28 -4.39 -3.38
C TYR A 114 -1.68 -5.01 -3.53
N LYS A 115 -1.92 -5.66 -4.67
CA LYS A 115 -3.13 -6.45 -4.90
C LYS A 115 -3.05 -7.79 -4.15
N PRO A 116 -4.18 -8.49 -3.87
CA PRO A 116 -4.15 -9.78 -3.19
C PRO A 116 -3.20 -10.80 -3.82
N GLU A 117 -3.15 -10.88 -5.16
CA GLU A 117 -2.26 -11.76 -5.89
C GLU A 117 -0.77 -11.46 -5.71
N HIS A 118 -0.41 -10.22 -5.39
CA HIS A 118 0.96 -9.82 -5.05
C HIS A 118 1.24 -10.00 -3.55
N ALA A 119 0.24 -9.74 -2.70
CA ALA A 119 0.39 -9.78 -1.25
C ALA A 119 0.87 -11.15 -0.73
N LYS A 120 0.50 -12.24 -1.41
CA LYS A 120 0.95 -13.60 -1.05
C LYS A 120 2.46 -13.81 -1.14
N PHE A 121 3.18 -12.94 -1.86
CA PHE A 121 4.64 -13.05 -2.06
C PHE A 121 5.43 -11.99 -1.29
N LEU A 122 4.79 -11.15 -0.49
CA LEU A 122 5.43 -10.01 0.17
C LEU A 122 6.54 -10.41 1.17
N PHE A 123 6.48 -11.62 1.68
CA PHE A 123 7.51 -12.14 2.60
C PHE A 123 8.71 -12.77 1.89
N GLU A 124 8.62 -12.97 0.58
CA GLU A 124 9.68 -13.63 -0.23
C GLU A 124 10.25 -12.69 -1.30
N THR A 125 9.55 -11.57 -1.56
CA THR A 125 9.93 -10.67 -2.66
C THR A 125 11.24 -9.96 -2.40
N THR A 126 12.10 -9.95 -3.42
CA THR A 126 13.31 -9.12 -3.49
C THR A 126 13.10 -7.88 -4.38
N PHE A 127 11.88 -7.65 -4.85
CA PHE A 127 11.57 -6.49 -5.67
C PHE A 127 11.69 -5.21 -4.84
N GLU A 128 12.70 -4.41 -5.16
CA GLU A 128 12.96 -3.14 -4.48
C GLU A 128 12.06 -2.03 -5.02
N VAL A 129 11.54 -1.24 -4.10
CA VAL A 129 10.81 -0.01 -4.39
C VAL A 129 11.46 1.17 -3.65
N ASP A 130 11.12 2.37 -4.07
CA ASP A 130 11.51 3.60 -3.41
C ASP A 130 10.38 4.01 -2.46
N TRP A 131 10.64 4.00 -1.15
CA TRP A 131 9.68 4.33 -0.10
C TRP A 131 9.60 5.83 0.21
N GLY A 132 10.43 6.63 -0.45
CA GLY A 132 10.54 8.07 -0.22
C GLY A 132 11.74 8.45 0.62
N ALA A 133 11.84 9.74 0.92
CA ALA A 133 12.92 10.30 1.71
C ALA A 133 12.69 10.09 3.21
N GLU A 134 13.74 9.67 3.91
CA GLU A 134 13.73 9.57 5.37
C GLU A 134 13.57 10.96 5.99
N PRO A 135 12.61 11.15 6.91
CA PRO A 135 12.47 12.40 7.65
C PRO A 135 13.77 12.77 8.38
N GLY A 136 14.15 14.03 8.31
CA GLY A 136 15.35 14.56 8.96
C GLY A 136 16.62 14.44 8.14
N SER A 137 16.96 13.28 7.56
CA SER A 137 18.18 13.10 6.74
C SER A 137 17.95 13.41 5.27
N GLY A 138 16.74 13.25 4.75
CA GLY A 138 16.42 13.32 3.33
C GLY A 138 16.99 12.17 2.49
N ALA A 139 17.59 11.16 3.11
CA ALA A 139 18.12 9.99 2.40
C ALA A 139 16.97 9.12 1.86
N MET A 140 17.11 8.70 0.59
CA MET A 140 16.08 7.85 -0.04
C MET A 140 16.12 6.44 0.55
N LYS A 141 14.95 5.97 1.01
CA LYS A 141 14.76 4.61 1.51
C LYS A 141 14.36 3.69 0.38
N ARG A 142 15.22 2.72 0.06
CA ARG A 142 14.96 1.71 -0.97
C ARG A 142 15.04 0.31 -0.37
N GLY A 143 14.30 -0.61 -0.94
CA GLY A 143 14.29 -2.01 -0.54
C GLY A 143 12.96 -2.67 -0.82
N SER A 144 12.90 -4.00 -0.62
CA SER A 144 11.66 -4.75 -0.79
C SER A 144 10.72 -4.55 0.40
N PHE A 145 9.46 -4.94 0.23
CA PHE A 145 8.51 -4.99 1.36
C PHE A 145 9.06 -5.87 2.50
N HIS A 146 9.64 -7.02 2.13
CA HIS A 146 10.26 -7.94 3.08
C HIS A 146 11.36 -7.27 3.91
N ASP A 147 12.25 -6.50 3.26
CA ASP A 147 13.43 -5.95 3.92
C ASP A 147 13.14 -4.66 4.70
N VAL A 148 12.09 -3.92 4.31
CA VAL A 148 11.82 -2.58 4.85
C VAL A 148 10.59 -2.58 5.76
N VAL A 149 9.46 -3.13 5.30
CA VAL A 149 8.18 -3.04 6.02
C VAL A 149 8.02 -4.14 7.06
N VAL A 150 8.36 -5.38 6.70
CA VAL A 150 8.17 -6.55 7.59
C VAL A 150 8.91 -6.39 8.91
N PRO A 151 10.19 -5.96 8.98
CA PRO A 151 10.89 -5.80 10.25
C PRO A 151 10.20 -4.83 11.21
N GLU A 152 9.65 -3.73 10.69
CA GLU A 152 8.97 -2.73 11.51
C GLU A 152 7.59 -3.22 12.01
N LEU A 153 6.87 -3.98 11.18
CA LEU A 153 5.63 -4.64 11.60
C LEU A 153 5.88 -5.73 12.65
N VAL A 154 6.94 -6.53 12.48
CA VAL A 154 7.35 -7.52 13.48
C VAL A 154 7.76 -6.82 14.78
N ARG A 155 8.48 -5.70 14.68
CA ARG A 155 8.89 -4.91 15.84
C ARG A 155 7.69 -4.45 16.65
N ILE A 156 6.69 -3.80 16.03
CA ILE A 156 5.53 -3.28 16.77
C ILE A 156 4.69 -4.41 17.37
N PHE A 157 4.48 -5.51 16.65
CA PHE A 157 3.68 -6.63 17.15
C PHE A 157 4.34 -7.41 18.31
N ASN A 158 5.64 -7.25 18.50
CA ASN A 158 6.38 -7.80 19.64
C ASN A 158 6.51 -6.83 20.82
N GLN A 159 6.01 -5.60 20.70
CA GLN A 159 5.96 -4.61 21.79
C GLN A 159 4.59 -4.64 22.49
N PRO A 160 4.46 -4.05 23.68
CA PRO A 160 3.17 -3.82 24.34
C PRO A 160 2.42 -2.69 23.62
N TYR A 161 1.80 -3.01 22.47
CA TYR A 161 1.00 -2.06 21.70
C TYR A 161 -0.44 -1.98 22.18
N THR A 162 -1.12 -0.89 21.82
CA THR A 162 -2.55 -0.66 22.02
C THR A 162 -3.25 -0.47 20.69
N LEU A 163 -4.56 -0.80 20.63
CA LEU A 163 -5.39 -0.59 19.46
C LEU A 163 -6.36 0.57 19.70
N HIS A 164 -6.42 1.50 18.76
CA HIS A 164 -7.33 2.65 18.81
C HIS A 164 -8.12 2.72 17.50
N CYS A 165 -9.45 2.73 17.62
CA CYS A 165 -10.36 2.79 16.48
C CYS A 165 -10.67 4.25 16.15
N ASN A 166 -10.47 4.65 14.89
CA ASN A 166 -10.72 6.00 14.37
C ASN A 166 -10.02 7.11 15.16
N GLU A 167 -8.99 6.75 15.93
CA GLU A 167 -8.10 7.67 16.60
C GLU A 167 -6.68 7.46 16.07
N LEU A 168 -6.10 8.48 15.44
CA LEU A 168 -4.69 8.46 15.05
C LEU A 168 -3.84 8.65 16.31
N LYS A 169 -3.55 7.53 17.00
CA LYS A 169 -2.76 7.53 18.23
C LYS A 169 -1.29 7.69 17.89
N HIS A 170 -0.63 8.62 18.56
CA HIS A 170 0.78 8.90 18.37
C HIS A 170 1.44 9.39 19.69
N GLY A 171 2.77 9.41 19.71
CA GLY A 171 3.57 10.05 20.74
C GLY A 171 3.77 11.54 20.47
N GLY A 172 4.77 12.16 21.10
CA GLY A 172 5.13 13.55 20.81
C GLY A 172 5.52 13.70 19.34
N ALA A 173 5.01 14.73 18.68
CA ALA A 173 5.33 15.09 17.31
C ALA A 173 5.48 16.61 17.19
N THR A 174 6.29 17.05 16.23
CA THR A 174 6.54 18.48 15.95
C THR A 174 5.65 19.00 14.82
N TYR A 175 4.82 18.15 14.25
CA TYR A 175 3.92 18.42 13.11
C TYR A 175 2.54 17.80 13.41
N GLU A 176 1.54 18.25 12.67
CA GLU A 176 0.20 17.67 12.72
C GLU A 176 0.17 16.34 11.94
N LEU A 177 -0.39 15.33 12.57
CA LEU A 177 -0.53 14.01 12.00
C LEU A 177 -1.94 13.85 11.47
N GLU A 178 -2.07 13.48 10.21
CA GLU A 178 -3.37 13.30 9.57
C GLU A 178 -3.48 11.90 8.93
N TRP A 179 -4.67 11.32 9.03
CA TRP A 179 -5.04 10.14 8.26
C TRP A 179 -5.49 10.60 6.87
N PRO A 180 -4.82 10.17 5.78
CA PRO A 180 -5.07 10.76 4.44
C PRO A 180 -6.32 10.21 3.74
N TYR A 181 -7.02 9.26 4.34
CA TYR A 181 -8.22 8.65 3.76
C TYR A 181 -9.47 9.02 4.56
N GLN A 182 -10.63 9.03 3.89
CA GLN A 182 -11.91 9.32 4.56
C GLN A 182 -12.57 8.10 5.19
N SER A 183 -11.97 6.91 5.02
CA SER A 183 -12.51 5.66 5.55
C SER A 183 -11.97 5.38 6.96
N GLU A 184 -12.67 4.49 7.66
CA GLU A 184 -12.33 4.08 9.03
C GLU A 184 -10.99 3.32 9.10
N PHE A 185 -10.36 3.37 10.28
CA PHE A 185 -9.04 2.78 10.50
C PHE A 185 -8.83 2.35 11.95
N TYR A 186 -7.78 1.57 12.19
CA TYR A 186 -7.22 1.28 13.51
C TYR A 186 -5.76 1.73 13.58
N SER A 187 -5.41 2.43 14.67
CA SER A 187 -4.01 2.65 15.04
C SER A 187 -3.51 1.48 15.89
N ILE A 188 -2.41 0.88 15.47
CA ILE A 188 -1.62 -0.08 16.24
C ILE A 188 -0.47 0.73 16.82
N HIS A 189 -0.56 1.11 18.10
CA HIS A 189 0.33 2.10 18.72
C HIS A 189 1.23 1.51 19.80
N PHE A 190 2.53 1.72 19.67
CA PHE A 190 3.52 1.53 20.70
C PHE A 190 3.96 2.90 21.23
N PRO A 191 3.81 3.20 22.55
CA PRO A 191 4.02 4.54 23.07
C PRO A 191 5.49 4.93 23.25
N GLY A 192 6.42 4.06 22.89
CA GLY A 192 7.84 4.26 23.13
C GLY A 192 8.27 3.84 24.53
N THR A 193 9.55 4.02 24.82
CA THR A 193 10.16 3.66 26.10
C THR A 193 10.60 4.91 26.90
N PRO A 194 10.39 4.92 28.20
CA PRO A 194 10.89 6.02 29.06
C PRO A 194 12.40 6.23 28.96
N ALA A 195 13.16 5.16 28.72
CA ALA A 195 14.61 5.22 28.55
C ALA A 195 15.03 6.07 27.33
N ASN A 196 14.19 6.12 26.30
CA ASN A 196 14.39 6.94 25.11
C ASN A 196 13.55 8.22 25.12
N GLY A 197 13.04 8.64 26.28
CA GLY A 197 12.15 9.80 26.37
C GLY A 197 10.85 9.63 25.60
N ASN A 198 10.44 8.39 25.32
CA ASN A 198 9.33 8.00 24.47
C ASN A 198 9.45 8.50 23.01
N LEU A 199 10.65 8.84 22.53
CA LEU A 199 10.87 9.26 21.15
C LEU A 199 10.96 8.08 20.17
N ASP A 200 10.98 6.85 20.67
CA ASP A 200 10.93 5.60 19.92
C ASP A 200 9.51 5.06 19.74
N TRP A 201 8.50 5.93 19.93
CA TRP A 201 7.12 5.56 19.66
C TRP A 201 6.91 5.23 18.16
N GLN A 202 5.97 4.33 17.91
CA GLN A 202 5.62 3.92 16.57
C GLN A 202 4.13 3.62 16.49
N THR A 203 3.52 4.02 15.38
CA THR A 203 2.13 3.69 15.06
C THR A 203 2.06 3.17 13.63
N TRP A 204 1.46 2.01 13.47
CA TRP A 204 0.98 1.57 12.16
C TRP A 204 -0.52 1.79 12.10
N VAL A 205 -0.97 2.55 11.12
CA VAL A 205 -2.39 2.80 10.90
C VAL A 205 -2.87 1.87 9.79
N MET A 206 -3.87 1.07 10.14
CA MET A 206 -4.49 0.09 9.25
C MET A 206 -5.86 0.62 8.82
N GLY A 207 -5.98 1.01 7.55
CA GLY A 207 -7.25 1.36 6.92
C GLY A 207 -8.09 0.11 6.65
N ILE A 208 -9.38 0.17 6.98
CA ILE A 208 -10.29 -0.97 6.90
C ILE A 208 -11.49 -0.61 6.03
N GLU A 209 -11.83 -1.49 5.11
CA GLU A 209 -13.06 -1.37 4.33
C GLU A 209 -13.85 -2.68 4.33
N TYR A 210 -15.15 -2.55 4.12
CA TYR A 210 -16.02 -3.71 3.97
C TYR A 210 -16.31 -3.98 2.49
N VAL A 211 -16.03 -5.20 2.04
CA VAL A 211 -16.43 -5.69 0.72
C VAL A 211 -17.34 -6.89 0.91
N SER A 212 -18.57 -6.81 0.45
CA SER A 212 -19.60 -7.85 0.61
C SER A 212 -19.79 -8.32 2.07
N GLY A 213 -19.75 -7.37 3.02
CA GLY A 213 -19.96 -7.64 4.45
C GLY A 213 -18.78 -8.24 5.20
N ARG A 214 -17.60 -8.35 4.57
CA ARG A 214 -16.36 -8.81 5.19
C ARG A 214 -15.34 -7.67 5.27
N PRO A 215 -14.64 -7.49 6.40
CA PRO A 215 -13.59 -6.47 6.52
C PRO A 215 -12.32 -6.90 5.80
N TYR A 216 -11.63 -5.93 5.22
CA TYR A 216 -10.34 -6.07 4.55
C TYR A 216 -9.43 -4.89 4.86
N VAL A 217 -8.13 -5.14 4.82
CA VAL A 217 -7.11 -4.10 4.90
C VAL A 217 -6.95 -3.46 3.52
N TYR A 218 -7.09 -2.13 3.44
CA TYR A 218 -6.87 -1.40 2.18
C TYR A 218 -5.73 -0.40 2.25
N ALA A 219 -5.25 -0.07 3.45
CA ALA A 219 -4.11 0.84 3.63
C ALA A 219 -3.31 0.46 4.87
N LEU A 220 -2.01 0.74 4.84
CA LEU A 220 -1.08 0.51 5.93
C LEU A 220 -0.03 1.62 5.89
N ILE A 221 -0.07 2.54 6.87
CA ILE A 221 0.82 3.70 6.94
C ILE A 221 1.54 3.71 8.27
N GLN A 222 2.86 3.91 8.24
CA GLN A 222 3.67 4.07 9.43
C GLN A 222 3.78 5.54 9.84
N PHE A 223 3.66 5.79 11.14
CA PHE A 223 3.96 7.05 11.81
C PHE A 223 4.93 6.77 12.96
N PHE A 224 5.89 7.63 13.14
CA PHE A 224 6.90 7.54 14.20
C PHE A 224 7.43 8.93 14.49
N TRP A 225 8.28 9.06 15.52
CA TRP A 225 8.91 10.34 15.82
C TRP A 225 9.83 10.79 14.69
N GLU A 226 9.63 12.02 14.25
CA GLU A 226 10.45 12.71 13.27
C GLU A 226 11.08 13.95 13.90
N PRO A 227 12.38 14.24 13.64
CA PRO A 227 13.09 15.37 14.23
C PRO A 227 12.60 16.74 13.73
#